data_ed2cda4ba49c672f04dc8dd2d0e11643
#
_entry.id   ed2cda4ba49c672f04dc8dd2d0e11643
#
_cell.length_a   1.000
_cell.length_b   1.000
_cell.length_c   1.000
_cell.angle_alpha   90.00
_cell.angle_beta   90.00
_cell.angle_gamma   90.00
#
_symmetry.space_group_name_H-M   'P 1'
#
loop_
_entity.id
_entity.type
_entity.pdbx_description
1 polymer ?
#
loop_
_entity_poly.entity_id
_entity_poly.type
_entity_poly.pdbx_seq_one_letter_code
_entity_poly.pdbx_strand_id
1 'polypeptide(L)'
;INNPNTNVLEYLNSLDEFKNKVVTFSSWNIFPYILNTSRNEMPVCSGYDSIKEDGDFNLHVFNKLQENKNIITEKGDIRQDVLTFISASAFMKIHKPKVLLLGFGECDEDAHAGKYDKYLQHLNEADKMIQQLWYFIQSTPGYKNNTALIITTDHGRGLKKTKWTSHDILVIGPGH
;
A
#
# COMPACT_ATOMS: atom_id res chain seq x y z
N ILE A 1 -19.59 -4.24 -1.63
CA ILE A 1 -20.32 -3.66 -0.47
C ILE A 1 -19.29 -2.92 0.37
N ASN A 2 -19.56 -1.64 0.67
CA ASN A 2 -18.68 -0.83 1.50
C ASN A 2 -18.67 -1.33 2.95
N ASN A 3 -17.51 -1.23 3.61
CA ASN A 3 -17.37 -1.53 5.03
C ASN A 3 -18.29 -0.61 5.86
N PRO A 4 -19.21 -1.13 6.66
CA PRO A 4 -20.11 -0.30 7.47
C PRO A 4 -19.41 0.31 8.70
N ASN A 5 -18.31 -0.29 9.16
CA ASN A 5 -17.58 0.15 10.34
C ASN A 5 -16.64 1.33 10.04
N THR A 6 -16.47 2.22 11.01
CA THR A 6 -15.44 3.25 10.96
C THR A 6 -14.07 2.60 11.16
N ASN A 7 -13.15 2.83 10.22
CA ASN A 7 -11.78 2.34 10.32
C ASN A 7 -10.85 3.41 10.91
N VAL A 8 -9.65 2.98 11.32
CA VAL A 8 -8.68 3.87 11.98
C VAL A 8 -8.23 5.03 11.08
N LEU A 9 -8.11 4.82 9.76
CA LEU A 9 -7.67 5.87 8.84
C LEU A 9 -8.77 6.92 8.66
N GLU A 10 -10.03 6.49 8.59
CA GLU A 10 -11.18 7.37 8.55
C GLU A 10 -11.27 8.20 9.85
N TYR A 11 -11.08 7.56 11.00
CA TYR A 11 -11.03 8.26 12.29
C TYR A 11 -9.90 9.31 12.30
N LEU A 12 -8.70 8.95 11.89
CA LEU A 12 -7.59 9.90 11.84
C LEU A 12 -7.89 11.06 10.87
N ASN A 13 -8.43 10.79 9.69
CA ASN A 13 -8.76 11.83 8.71
C ASN A 13 -9.87 12.78 9.20
N SER A 14 -10.67 12.38 10.20
CA SER A 14 -11.68 13.23 10.82
C SER A 14 -11.11 14.26 11.82
N LEU A 15 -9.87 14.04 12.28
CA LEU A 15 -9.19 14.94 13.19
C LEU A 15 -8.55 16.12 12.43
N ASP A 16 -8.72 17.34 12.90
CA ASP A 16 -8.24 18.56 12.24
C ASP A 16 -6.75 18.49 11.89
N GLU A 17 -5.95 17.91 12.77
CA GLU A 17 -4.50 17.76 12.57
C GLU A 17 -4.15 16.87 11.38
N PHE A 18 -4.96 15.84 11.10
CA PHE A 18 -4.70 14.82 10.09
C PHE A 18 -5.58 15.00 8.84
N LYS A 19 -6.56 15.90 8.89
CA LYS A 19 -7.49 16.13 7.79
C LYS A 19 -6.75 16.41 6.48
N ASN A 20 -7.10 15.65 5.42
CA ASN A 20 -6.46 15.69 4.11
C ASN A 20 -4.96 15.31 4.09
N LYS A 21 -4.46 14.67 5.17
CA LYS A 21 -3.08 14.20 5.30
C LYS A 21 -2.98 12.69 5.51
N VAL A 22 -4.09 11.99 5.37
CA VAL A 22 -4.19 10.53 5.40
C VAL A 22 -4.40 10.04 3.98
N VAL A 23 -3.60 9.08 3.54
CA VAL A 23 -3.67 8.54 2.17
C VAL A 23 -3.41 7.05 2.16
N THR A 24 -3.99 6.36 1.20
CA THR A 24 -3.76 4.92 0.98
C THR A 24 -3.30 4.66 -0.45
N PHE A 25 -2.28 3.84 -0.58
CA PHE A 25 -1.86 3.22 -1.82
C PHE A 25 -1.93 1.70 -1.65
N SER A 26 -2.62 1.01 -2.54
CA SER A 26 -2.73 -0.44 -2.48
C SER A 26 -2.63 -1.07 -3.86
N SER A 27 -2.03 -2.24 -3.91
CA SER A 27 -2.01 -3.05 -5.13
C SER A 27 -3.39 -3.65 -5.44
N TRP A 28 -4.21 -3.90 -4.42
CA TRP A 28 -5.52 -4.51 -4.58
C TRP A 28 -6.63 -3.45 -4.74
N ASN A 29 -7.45 -3.60 -5.78
CA ASN A 29 -8.51 -2.65 -6.16
C ASN A 29 -9.70 -2.59 -5.19
N ILE A 30 -9.80 -3.47 -4.19
CA ILE A 30 -10.90 -3.52 -3.22
C ILE A 30 -10.79 -2.45 -2.10
N PHE A 31 -9.65 -1.82 -1.93
CA PHE A 31 -9.39 -0.89 -0.82
C PHE A 31 -10.39 0.28 -0.71
N PRO A 32 -10.92 0.86 -1.79
CA PRO A 32 -11.96 1.88 -1.67
C PRO A 32 -13.21 1.40 -0.92
N TYR A 33 -13.55 0.11 -1.06
CA TYR A 33 -14.69 -0.51 -0.35
C TYR A 33 -14.34 -0.84 1.11
N ILE A 34 -13.12 -1.33 1.36
CA ILE A 34 -12.62 -1.60 2.73
C ILE A 34 -12.59 -0.33 3.54
N LEU A 35 -12.10 0.77 2.96
CA LEU A 35 -11.96 2.06 3.62
C LEU A 35 -13.22 2.94 3.51
N ASN A 36 -14.23 2.50 2.78
CA ASN A 36 -15.50 3.20 2.56
C ASN A 36 -15.32 4.65 2.08
N THR A 37 -14.63 4.83 0.96
CA THR A 37 -14.34 6.15 0.39
C THR A 37 -15.59 6.94 0.02
N SER A 38 -16.74 6.29 -0.12
CA SER A 38 -18.03 6.97 -0.33
C SER A 38 -18.51 7.76 0.88
N ARG A 39 -17.99 7.47 2.09
CA ARG A 39 -18.37 8.15 3.34
C ARG A 39 -17.30 9.18 3.77
N ASN A 40 -16.08 8.99 3.37
CA ASN A 40 -14.97 9.87 3.71
C ASN A 40 -14.23 10.30 2.44
N GLU A 41 -13.67 11.49 2.41
CA GLU A 41 -13.00 12.05 1.25
C GLU A 41 -11.49 11.72 1.22
N MET A 42 -11.08 10.68 1.93
CA MET A 42 -9.67 10.28 2.02
C MET A 42 -9.16 9.76 0.66
N PRO A 43 -8.04 10.26 0.16
CA PRO A 43 -7.45 9.77 -1.07
C PRO A 43 -7.04 8.29 -0.96
N VAL A 44 -7.55 7.48 -1.88
CA VAL A 44 -7.18 6.06 -2.03
C VAL A 44 -6.82 5.82 -3.49
N CYS A 45 -5.58 5.42 -3.74
CA CYS A 45 -5.11 4.97 -5.05
C CYS A 45 -4.87 3.46 -4.99
N SER A 46 -5.69 2.68 -5.65
CA SER A 46 -5.67 1.23 -5.56
C SER A 46 -5.81 0.54 -6.91
N GLY A 47 -5.25 -0.65 -7.04
CA GLY A 47 -5.25 -1.33 -8.32
C GLY A 47 -4.69 -0.44 -9.42
N TYR A 48 -5.44 -0.27 -10.50
CA TYR A 48 -5.03 0.52 -11.67
C TYR A 48 -5.59 1.95 -11.69
N ASP A 49 -5.99 2.48 -10.54
CA ASP A 49 -6.45 3.87 -10.44
C ASP A 49 -5.32 4.83 -10.80
N SER A 50 -5.64 5.82 -11.63
CA SER A 50 -4.72 6.90 -11.95
C SER A 50 -4.53 7.83 -10.75
N ILE A 51 -3.32 8.39 -10.64
CA ILE A 51 -3.00 9.41 -9.65
C ILE A 51 -3.14 10.77 -10.30
N LYS A 52 -3.68 11.75 -9.57
CA LYS A 52 -3.70 13.13 -10.01
C LYS A 52 -2.27 13.64 -10.20
N GLU A 53 -1.96 14.12 -11.38
CA GLU A 53 -0.58 14.41 -11.81
C GLU A 53 -0.03 15.71 -11.22
N ASP A 54 -0.88 16.69 -10.96
CA ASP A 54 -0.54 18.02 -10.43
C ASP A 54 0.74 18.65 -11.07
N GLY A 55 1.00 18.31 -12.33
CA GLY A 55 2.17 18.75 -13.07
C GLY A 55 3.45 17.94 -12.82
N ASP A 56 3.39 16.86 -12.05
CA ASP A 56 4.55 15.98 -11.84
C ASP A 56 4.73 15.01 -13.02
N PHE A 57 5.87 15.14 -13.68
CA PHE A 57 6.24 14.28 -14.81
C PHE A 57 6.33 12.80 -14.42
N ASN A 58 6.78 12.48 -13.20
CA ASN A 58 6.90 11.10 -12.76
C ASN A 58 5.53 10.45 -12.57
N LEU A 59 4.55 11.19 -12.05
CA LEU A 59 3.17 10.71 -11.93
C LEU A 59 2.52 10.53 -13.32
N HIS A 60 2.83 11.42 -14.28
CA HIS A 60 2.41 11.24 -15.65
C HIS A 60 2.97 9.96 -16.26
N VAL A 61 4.28 9.75 -16.16
CA VAL A 61 4.94 8.52 -16.65
C VAL A 61 4.35 7.28 -15.96
N PHE A 62 4.10 7.35 -14.66
CA PHE A 62 3.48 6.26 -13.91
C PHE A 62 2.08 5.94 -14.45
N ASN A 63 1.21 6.94 -14.64
CA ASN A 63 -0.13 6.73 -15.19
C ASN A 63 -0.07 6.10 -16.59
N LYS A 64 0.87 6.55 -17.43
CA LYS A 64 1.10 5.95 -18.75
C LYS A 64 1.60 4.51 -18.70
N LEU A 65 2.44 4.17 -17.73
CA LEU A 65 2.87 2.78 -17.51
C LEU A 65 1.69 1.90 -17.10
N GLN A 66 0.78 2.38 -16.26
CA GLN A 66 -0.41 1.64 -15.86
C GLN A 66 -1.38 1.37 -17.03
N GLU A 67 -1.44 2.25 -18.04
CA GLU A 67 -2.23 2.03 -19.25
C GLU A 67 -1.72 0.85 -20.10
N ASN A 68 -0.48 0.44 -19.89
CA ASN A 68 0.12 -0.67 -20.64
C ASN A 68 -0.32 -2.02 -20.08
N LYS A 69 -1.27 -2.67 -20.75
CA LYS A 69 -1.84 -3.96 -20.36
C LYS A 69 -0.82 -5.09 -20.20
N ASN A 70 0.39 -4.96 -20.73
CA ASN A 70 1.46 -5.95 -20.57
C ASN A 70 2.11 -5.96 -19.17
N ILE A 71 1.80 -4.95 -18.34
CA ILE A 71 2.26 -4.82 -16.95
C ILE A 71 1.21 -5.35 -15.97
N ILE A 72 0.05 -5.77 -16.48
CA ILE A 72 -1.05 -6.32 -15.68
C ILE A 72 -0.66 -7.73 -15.21
N THR A 73 -0.87 -8.00 -13.94
CA THR A 73 -0.74 -9.35 -13.39
C THR A 73 -1.72 -10.32 -14.05
N GLU A 74 -1.41 -11.61 -14.06
CA GLU A 74 -2.25 -12.65 -14.70
C GLU A 74 -3.73 -12.64 -14.23
N LYS A 75 -4.02 -12.05 -13.06
CA LYS A 75 -5.37 -12.02 -12.47
C LYS A 75 -6.13 -10.69 -12.59
N GLY A 76 -5.53 -9.64 -13.11
CA GLY A 76 -6.23 -8.39 -13.44
C GLY A 76 -6.72 -7.52 -12.26
N ASP A 77 -6.78 -8.05 -11.04
CA ASP A 77 -7.33 -7.36 -9.86
C ASP A 77 -6.26 -6.71 -8.98
N ILE A 78 -5.02 -7.13 -9.15
CA ILE A 78 -3.88 -6.67 -8.35
C ILE A 78 -2.85 -6.03 -9.27
N ARG A 79 -2.51 -4.77 -8.95
CA ARG A 79 -1.39 -4.06 -9.55
C ARG A 79 -0.08 -4.62 -9.00
N GLN A 80 0.97 -4.62 -9.80
CA GLN A 80 2.32 -4.97 -9.32
C GLN A 80 2.72 -4.07 -8.14
N ASP A 81 3.28 -4.68 -7.10
CA ASP A 81 3.66 -3.98 -5.86
C ASP A 81 4.69 -2.87 -6.10
N VAL A 82 5.59 -3.07 -7.05
CA VAL A 82 6.56 -2.04 -7.45
C VAL A 82 5.89 -0.77 -7.97
N LEU A 83 4.78 -0.87 -8.70
CA LEU A 83 4.03 0.29 -9.18
C LEU A 83 3.31 1.00 -8.04
N THR A 84 2.77 0.24 -7.09
CA THR A 84 2.18 0.78 -5.86
C THR A 84 3.21 1.54 -5.04
N PHE A 85 4.41 0.98 -4.89
CA PHE A 85 5.52 1.59 -4.18
C PHE A 85 6.01 2.88 -4.85
N ILE A 86 6.18 2.88 -6.18
CA ILE A 86 6.62 4.07 -6.92
C ILE A 86 5.62 5.20 -6.76
N SER A 87 4.32 4.91 -6.88
CA SER A 87 3.25 5.91 -6.72
C SER A 87 3.24 6.52 -5.32
N ALA A 88 3.28 5.68 -4.30
CA ALA A 88 3.31 6.13 -2.91
C ALA A 88 4.54 6.98 -2.63
N SER A 89 5.70 6.57 -3.13
CA SER A 89 6.96 7.29 -2.96
C SER A 89 6.96 8.65 -3.64
N ALA A 90 6.41 8.75 -4.86
CA ALA A 90 6.25 10.00 -5.58
C ALA A 90 5.27 10.93 -4.84
N PHE A 91 4.14 10.41 -4.39
CA PHE A 91 3.17 11.16 -3.62
C PHE A 91 3.74 11.71 -2.30
N MET A 92 4.50 10.89 -1.58
CA MET A 92 5.16 11.31 -0.33
C MET A 92 6.11 12.49 -0.54
N LYS A 93 6.86 12.51 -1.63
CA LYS A 93 7.80 13.60 -1.96
C LYS A 93 7.08 14.93 -2.14
N ILE A 94 5.92 14.92 -2.78
CA ILE A 94 5.17 16.11 -3.19
C ILE A 94 4.25 16.57 -2.06
N HIS A 95 3.40 15.68 -1.57
CA HIS A 95 2.27 16.02 -0.70
C HIS A 95 2.56 15.86 0.79
N LYS A 96 3.64 15.17 1.16
CA LYS A 96 4.10 14.97 2.55
C LYS A 96 2.97 14.56 3.51
N PRO A 97 2.27 13.44 3.24
CA PRO A 97 1.19 12.99 4.13
C PRO A 97 1.70 12.71 5.54
N LYS A 98 0.82 12.83 6.54
CA LYS A 98 1.11 12.44 7.93
C LYS A 98 0.87 10.97 8.17
N VAL A 99 -0.06 10.37 7.46
CA VAL A 99 -0.38 8.94 7.55
C VAL A 99 -0.46 8.36 6.14
N LEU A 100 0.31 7.32 5.90
CA LEU A 100 0.30 6.56 4.67
C LEU A 100 0.06 5.08 4.98
N LEU A 101 -1.00 4.52 4.42
CA LEU A 101 -1.15 3.07 4.33
C LEU A 101 -0.62 2.61 2.97
N LEU A 102 0.30 1.65 2.98
CA LEU A 102 0.86 1.02 1.80
C LEU A 102 0.54 -0.48 1.83
N GLY A 103 -0.32 -0.94 0.92
CA GLY A 103 -0.77 -2.32 0.84
C GLY A 103 -0.20 -3.03 -0.38
N PHE A 104 0.63 -4.04 -0.17
CA PHE A 104 1.14 -4.94 -1.19
C PHE A 104 0.24 -6.16 -1.35
N GLY A 105 0.25 -6.82 -2.52
CA GLY A 105 -0.67 -7.91 -2.81
C GLY A 105 -0.06 -9.12 -3.53
N GLU A 106 1.11 -8.99 -4.17
CA GLU A 106 1.67 -10.06 -5.02
C GLU A 106 2.01 -11.32 -4.23
N CYS A 107 2.48 -11.19 -2.98
CA CYS A 107 2.75 -12.34 -2.12
C CYS A 107 1.50 -13.20 -1.88
N ASP A 108 0.37 -12.58 -1.60
CA ASP A 108 -0.88 -13.31 -1.36
C ASP A 108 -1.37 -14.01 -2.63
N GLU A 109 -1.30 -13.33 -3.78
CA GLU A 109 -1.67 -13.92 -5.07
C GLU A 109 -0.84 -15.14 -5.43
N ASP A 110 0.48 -15.07 -5.26
CA ASP A 110 1.34 -16.23 -5.53
C ASP A 110 1.11 -17.38 -4.56
N ALA A 111 0.83 -17.06 -3.30
CA ALA A 111 0.46 -18.05 -2.31
C ALA A 111 -0.89 -18.72 -2.67
N HIS A 112 -1.89 -17.96 -3.14
CA HIS A 112 -3.14 -18.51 -3.66
C HIS A 112 -2.93 -19.41 -4.89
N ALA A 113 -2.04 -19.01 -5.78
CA ALA A 113 -1.68 -19.77 -6.97
C ALA A 113 -0.79 -21.01 -6.69
N GLY A 114 -0.32 -21.18 -5.44
CA GLY A 114 0.60 -22.24 -5.05
C GLY A 114 2.02 -22.09 -5.63
N LYS A 115 2.40 -20.88 -6.03
CA LYS A 115 3.71 -20.54 -6.64
C LYS A 115 4.70 -20.13 -5.55
N TYR A 116 5.16 -21.07 -4.75
CA TYR A 116 5.99 -20.80 -3.58
C TYR A 116 7.28 -20.02 -3.88
N ASP A 117 7.96 -20.34 -4.98
CA ASP A 117 9.19 -19.64 -5.36
C ASP A 117 8.93 -18.16 -5.69
N LYS A 118 7.83 -17.87 -6.40
CA LYS A 118 7.40 -16.49 -6.65
C LYS A 118 6.98 -15.76 -5.37
N TYR A 119 6.27 -16.45 -4.48
CA TYR A 119 5.93 -15.91 -3.17
C TYR A 119 7.18 -15.42 -2.41
N LEU A 120 8.23 -16.25 -2.36
CA LEU A 120 9.50 -15.87 -1.72
C LEU A 120 10.21 -14.73 -2.45
N GLN A 121 10.14 -14.71 -3.79
CA GLN A 121 10.69 -13.62 -4.60
C GLN A 121 9.99 -12.30 -4.26
N HIS A 122 8.66 -12.24 -4.31
CA HIS A 122 7.91 -11.01 -4.04
C HIS A 122 8.03 -10.58 -2.57
N LEU A 123 8.16 -11.51 -1.63
CA LEU A 123 8.47 -11.18 -0.24
C LEU A 123 9.83 -10.47 -0.11
N ASN A 124 10.85 -10.94 -0.83
CA ASN A 124 12.17 -10.30 -0.87
C ASN A 124 12.11 -8.93 -1.58
N GLU A 125 11.30 -8.79 -2.61
CA GLU A 125 11.09 -7.51 -3.30
C GLU A 125 10.36 -6.51 -2.39
N ALA A 126 9.36 -6.95 -1.64
CA ALA A 126 8.67 -6.13 -0.65
C ALA A 126 9.63 -5.63 0.44
N ASP A 127 10.51 -6.50 0.96
CA ASP A 127 11.53 -6.12 1.94
C ASP A 127 12.48 -5.03 1.39
N LYS A 128 12.92 -5.17 0.14
CA LYS A 128 13.76 -4.14 -0.53
C LYS A 128 13.01 -2.81 -0.71
N MET A 129 11.72 -2.84 -1.06
CA MET A 129 10.91 -1.63 -1.17
C MET A 129 10.75 -0.95 0.20
N ILE A 130 10.52 -1.72 1.27
CA ILE A 130 10.46 -1.21 2.65
C ILE A 130 11.80 -0.59 3.05
N GLN A 131 12.91 -1.22 2.73
CA GLN A 131 14.25 -0.67 2.97
C GLN A 131 14.45 0.67 2.24
N GLN A 132 14.06 0.76 0.97
CA GLN A 132 14.14 2.01 0.19
C GLN A 132 13.25 3.12 0.80
N LEU A 133 12.03 2.76 1.23
CA LEU A 133 11.13 3.68 1.91
C LEU A 133 11.75 4.22 3.20
N TRP A 134 12.38 3.34 3.99
CA TRP A 134 13.06 3.74 5.22
C TRP A 134 14.23 4.68 4.96
N TYR A 135 15.05 4.39 3.96
CA TYR A 135 16.13 5.31 3.56
C TYR A 135 15.60 6.66 3.11
N PHE A 136 14.54 6.68 2.33
CA PHE A 136 13.87 7.92 1.93
C PHE A 136 13.39 8.71 3.15
N ILE A 137 12.69 8.08 4.08
CA ILE A 137 12.20 8.69 5.32
C ILE A 137 13.36 9.29 6.12
N GLN A 138 14.43 8.53 6.33
CA GLN A 138 15.57 8.98 7.13
C GLN A 138 16.45 10.05 6.44
N SER A 139 16.35 10.19 5.14
CA SER A 139 17.09 11.21 4.37
C SER A 139 16.27 12.48 4.10
N THR A 140 14.96 12.47 4.36
CA THR A 140 14.07 13.57 3.99
C THR A 140 13.78 14.47 5.19
N PRO A 141 14.11 15.80 5.12
CA PRO A 141 13.72 16.75 6.15
C PRO A 141 12.20 16.75 6.40
N GLY A 142 11.82 16.72 7.68
CA GLY A 142 10.43 16.63 8.10
C GLY A 142 9.94 15.20 8.35
N TYR A 143 10.50 14.19 7.69
CA TYR A 143 10.29 12.80 8.01
C TYR A 143 11.35 12.22 8.94
N LYS A 144 12.60 12.61 8.73
CA LYS A 144 13.73 12.14 9.55
C LYS A 144 13.46 12.35 11.04
N ASN A 145 13.58 11.29 11.83
CA ASN A 145 13.34 11.24 13.27
C ASN A 145 11.91 11.60 13.73
N ASN A 146 10.96 11.74 12.79
CA ASN A 146 9.56 12.10 13.07
C ASN A 146 8.57 11.10 12.48
N THR A 147 9.05 9.96 12.00
CA THR A 147 8.20 8.96 11.33
C THR A 147 8.33 7.61 12.01
N ALA A 148 7.20 7.02 12.37
CA ALA A 148 7.11 5.61 12.74
C ALA A 148 6.77 4.79 11.50
N LEU A 149 7.49 3.70 11.27
CA LEU A 149 7.19 2.69 10.26
C LEU A 149 6.62 1.46 10.97
N ILE A 150 5.40 1.09 10.62
CA ILE A 150 4.74 -0.12 11.12
C ILE A 150 4.61 -1.10 9.97
N ILE A 151 5.15 -2.29 10.13
CA ILE A 151 5.07 -3.37 9.15
C ILE A 151 4.23 -4.48 9.76
N THR A 152 3.23 -4.94 9.04
CA THR A 152 2.35 -6.01 9.47
C THR A 152 1.86 -6.83 8.28
N THR A 153 1.37 -8.03 8.55
CA THR A 153 0.57 -8.82 7.62
C THR A 153 -0.89 -8.78 8.06
N ASP A 154 -1.82 -8.92 7.14
CA ASP A 154 -3.25 -9.01 7.41
C ASP A 154 -3.63 -10.40 7.95
N HIS A 155 -2.95 -11.44 7.50
CA HIS A 155 -3.12 -12.82 7.98
C HIS A 155 -1.88 -13.68 7.70
N GLY A 156 -1.83 -14.84 8.35
CA GLY A 156 -0.86 -15.89 8.08
C GLY A 156 -1.32 -16.82 6.96
N ARG A 157 -0.44 -17.72 6.54
CA ARG A 157 -0.73 -18.76 5.55
C ARG A 157 -0.59 -20.15 6.17
N GLY A 158 -1.69 -20.92 6.20
CA GLY A 158 -1.68 -22.31 6.65
C GLY A 158 -1.08 -23.26 5.60
N LEU A 159 -0.59 -24.40 6.05
CA LEU A 159 -0.25 -25.53 5.20
C LEU A 159 -1.51 -26.01 4.46
N LYS A 160 -1.33 -26.62 3.27
CA LYS A 160 -2.42 -27.09 2.39
C LYS A 160 -3.66 -27.58 3.16
N LYS A 161 -4.82 -26.96 2.92
CA LYS A 161 -6.16 -27.29 3.45
C LYS A 161 -6.49 -26.85 4.88
N THR A 162 -5.67 -26.15 5.59
CA THR A 162 -6.06 -25.54 6.87
C THR A 162 -6.71 -24.18 6.65
N LYS A 163 -7.76 -23.91 7.44
CA LYS A 163 -8.39 -22.59 7.48
C LYS A 163 -7.35 -21.53 7.87
N TRP A 164 -7.48 -20.34 7.32
CA TRP A 164 -6.70 -19.15 7.66
C TRP A 164 -6.60 -18.99 9.19
N THR A 165 -5.40 -18.84 9.71
CA THR A 165 -5.21 -18.50 11.09
C THR A 165 -4.77 -17.05 11.21
N SER A 166 -5.55 -16.26 11.92
CA SER A 166 -5.26 -14.84 12.21
C SER A 166 -4.15 -14.65 13.26
N HIS A 167 -3.37 -15.70 13.59
CA HIS A 167 -2.49 -15.72 14.75
C HIS A 167 -1.05 -15.27 14.47
N ASP A 168 -0.68 -15.01 13.21
CA ASP A 168 0.72 -14.76 12.86
C ASP A 168 0.95 -13.31 12.38
N ILE A 169 0.32 -12.36 13.08
CA ILE A 169 0.62 -10.94 12.84
C ILE A 169 1.90 -10.59 13.59
N LEU A 170 2.98 -10.43 12.85
CA LEU A 170 4.21 -9.86 13.38
C LEU A 170 4.11 -8.33 13.34
N VAL A 171 3.90 -7.71 14.48
CA VAL A 171 3.99 -6.25 14.60
C VAL A 171 5.45 -5.90 14.93
N ILE A 172 6.13 -5.26 13.99
CA ILE A 172 7.46 -4.71 14.24
C ILE A 172 7.27 -3.27 14.67
N GLY A 173 7.49 -3.01 15.94
CA GLY A 173 7.48 -1.66 16.50
C GLY A 173 8.66 -0.81 16.00
N PRO A 174 8.67 0.50 16.27
CA PRO A 174 9.76 1.37 15.88
C PRO A 174 11.06 0.83 16.47
N GLY A 175 12.01 0.53 15.58
CA GLY A 175 13.34 0.13 15.98
C GLY A 175 14.03 1.29 16.70
N HIS A 176 14.63 0.98 17.82
CA HIS A 176 15.50 1.89 18.55
C HIS A 176 16.76 2.20 17.76
#